data_40e3f31de44c9f8d7380c4d24085c219
#
_entry.id   40e3f31de44c9f8d7380c4d24085c219
#
_cell.length_a   1.000
_cell.length_b   1.000
_cell.length_c   1.000
_cell.angle_alpha   90.00
_cell.angle_beta   90.00
_cell.angle_gamma   90.00
#
_symmetry.space_group_name_H-M   'P 1'
#
loop_
_entity.id
_entity.type
_entity.pdbx_description
1 polymer ?
#
loop_
_entity_poly.entity_id
_entity_poly.type
_entity_poly.pdbx_seq_one_letter_code
_entity_poly.pdbx_strand_id
1 'polypeptide(L)'
;MTDNQRDVMEYEVAIVGGGPAGLSCAIRLKQLNPDLTVCVLEKAASLGAHSLSGAVLEPGPLDELLPSWRDHAPAICVPATRDEFVFLTRRNRYKLPMTPPQMVNHGNLIVSLGQLMPILGAAAEASPLPRPCSMKPAR
;
A
#
# COMPACT_ATOMS: atom_id res chain seq x y z
N MET A 1 13.55 -39.91 -11.69
CA MET A 1 13.69 -38.48 -12.00
C MET A 1 12.29 -37.99 -12.22
N THR A 2 11.68 -37.34 -11.23
CA THR A 2 10.36 -36.74 -11.36
C THR A 2 10.52 -35.49 -12.20
N ASP A 3 9.95 -35.52 -13.40
CA ASP A 3 9.82 -34.38 -14.29
C ASP A 3 9.03 -33.31 -13.51
N ASN A 4 9.72 -32.28 -13.05
CA ASN A 4 9.13 -31.20 -12.28
C ASN A 4 8.52 -30.23 -13.31
N GLN A 5 7.41 -30.66 -13.90
CA GLN A 5 6.66 -29.86 -14.85
C GLN A 5 6.20 -28.59 -14.13
N ARG A 6 6.84 -27.46 -14.43
CA ARG A 6 6.47 -26.14 -13.90
C ARG A 6 5.27 -25.65 -14.67
N ASP A 7 4.22 -25.27 -13.95
CA ASP A 7 3.10 -24.58 -14.55
C ASP A 7 3.57 -23.22 -15.09
N VAL A 8 3.37 -22.99 -16.37
CA VAL A 8 3.69 -21.74 -17.03
C VAL A 8 2.38 -20.96 -17.19
N MET A 9 2.36 -19.74 -16.63
CA MET A 9 1.27 -18.80 -16.81
C MET A 9 1.81 -17.57 -17.52
N GLU A 10 1.11 -17.14 -18.57
CA GLU A 10 1.49 -15.98 -19.35
C GLU A 10 0.71 -14.74 -18.92
N TYR A 11 1.42 -13.67 -18.68
CA TYR A 11 0.87 -12.35 -18.36
C TYR A 11 1.59 -11.27 -19.15
N GLU A 12 0.87 -10.23 -19.55
CA GLU A 12 1.46 -9.09 -20.27
C GLU A 12 2.27 -8.20 -19.34
N VAL A 13 1.85 -8.12 -18.06
CA VAL A 13 2.55 -7.34 -17.04
C VAL A 13 2.72 -8.15 -15.76
N ALA A 14 3.94 -8.27 -15.28
CA ALA A 14 4.27 -8.84 -13.98
C ALA A 14 4.80 -7.73 -13.03
N ILE A 15 4.11 -7.49 -11.93
CA ILE A 15 4.49 -6.52 -10.90
C ILE A 15 5.09 -7.27 -9.73
N VAL A 16 6.31 -6.94 -9.34
CA VAL A 16 6.99 -7.56 -8.21
C VAL A 16 6.83 -6.70 -6.96
N GLY A 17 6.10 -7.22 -6.00
CA GLY A 17 5.79 -6.60 -4.71
C GLY A 17 4.34 -6.10 -4.62
N GLY A 18 3.58 -6.67 -3.67
CA GLY A 18 2.21 -6.29 -3.32
C GLY A 18 2.13 -5.15 -2.30
N GLY A 19 3.09 -4.23 -2.32
CA GLY A 19 3.09 -3.02 -1.51
C GLY A 19 2.22 -1.90 -2.13
N PRO A 20 2.19 -0.70 -1.50
CA PRO A 20 1.38 0.43 -1.97
C PRO A 20 1.61 0.76 -3.45
N ALA A 21 2.88 0.82 -3.86
CA ALA A 21 3.25 1.16 -5.24
C ALA A 21 2.79 0.09 -6.24
N GLY A 22 3.04 -1.20 -5.94
CA GLY A 22 2.67 -2.30 -6.83
C GLY A 22 1.16 -2.44 -6.99
N LEU A 23 0.41 -2.36 -5.89
CA LEU A 23 -1.05 -2.42 -5.92
C LEU A 23 -1.66 -1.21 -6.62
N SER A 24 -1.16 0.00 -6.37
CA SER A 24 -1.60 1.20 -7.08
C SER A 24 -1.33 1.10 -8.58
N CYS A 25 -0.17 0.58 -8.96
CA CYS A 25 0.16 0.33 -10.37
C CYS A 25 -0.81 -0.66 -11.00
N ALA A 26 -1.10 -1.79 -10.33
CA ALA A 26 -2.04 -2.79 -10.82
C ALA A 26 -3.44 -2.21 -11.02
N ILE A 27 -3.96 -1.48 -10.02
CA ILE A 27 -5.27 -0.82 -10.10
C ILE A 27 -5.29 0.15 -11.28
N ARG A 28 -4.27 1.01 -11.40
CA ARG A 28 -4.25 2.01 -12.48
C ARG A 28 -4.14 1.40 -13.87
N LEU A 29 -3.33 0.37 -14.04
CA LEU A 29 -3.24 -0.36 -15.32
C LEU A 29 -4.59 -0.90 -15.75
N LYS A 30 -5.33 -1.53 -14.84
CA LYS A 30 -6.66 -2.08 -15.13
C LYS A 30 -7.71 -1.01 -15.38
N GLN A 31 -7.62 0.15 -14.73
CA GLN A 31 -8.47 1.30 -15.04
C GLN A 31 -8.22 1.84 -16.45
N LEU A 32 -6.97 1.84 -16.91
CA LEU A 32 -6.60 2.33 -18.23
C LEU A 32 -6.88 1.32 -19.34
N ASN A 33 -6.67 0.04 -19.07
CA ASN A 33 -6.91 -1.05 -20.00
C ASN A 33 -7.45 -2.27 -19.24
N PRO A 34 -8.77 -2.47 -19.21
CA PRO A 34 -9.41 -3.60 -18.53
C PRO A 34 -9.02 -4.97 -19.10
N ASP A 35 -8.62 -5.07 -20.36
CA ASP A 35 -8.26 -6.32 -21.02
C ASP A 35 -6.83 -6.78 -20.70
N LEU A 36 -5.99 -5.87 -20.20
CA LEU A 36 -4.60 -6.16 -19.89
C LEU A 36 -4.48 -7.26 -18.82
N THR A 37 -3.70 -8.29 -19.09
CA THR A 37 -3.41 -9.35 -18.11
C THR A 37 -2.27 -8.94 -17.18
N VAL A 38 -2.58 -8.71 -15.91
CA VAL A 38 -1.63 -8.24 -14.89
C VAL A 38 -1.49 -9.26 -13.79
N CYS A 39 -0.26 -9.60 -13.40
CA CYS A 39 0.06 -10.42 -12.25
C CYS A 39 0.82 -9.60 -11.20
N VAL A 40 0.45 -9.73 -9.93
CA VAL A 40 1.20 -9.16 -8.80
C VAL A 40 1.84 -10.30 -8.02
N LEU A 41 3.17 -10.28 -7.91
CA LEU A 41 3.95 -11.26 -7.17
C LEU A 41 4.27 -10.70 -5.79
N GLU A 42 3.76 -11.33 -4.73
CA GLU A 42 4.03 -10.94 -3.35
C GLU A 42 4.79 -12.06 -2.62
N LYS A 43 5.89 -11.69 -1.95
CA LYS A 43 6.73 -12.61 -1.18
C LYS A 43 6.07 -13.04 0.13
N ALA A 44 5.32 -12.15 0.76
CA ALA A 44 4.64 -12.42 2.02
C ALA A 44 3.47 -13.38 1.82
N ALA A 45 3.10 -14.09 2.88
CA ALA A 45 1.95 -15.00 2.86
C ALA A 45 0.61 -14.29 2.66
N SER A 46 0.54 -13.00 2.98
CA SER A 46 -0.62 -12.13 2.77
C SER A 46 -0.17 -10.70 2.50
N LEU A 47 -1.01 -9.93 1.79
CA LEU A 47 -0.78 -8.52 1.54
C LEU A 47 -0.66 -7.74 2.87
N GLY A 48 0.35 -6.91 2.96
CA GLY A 48 0.60 -6.09 4.14
C GLY A 48 1.33 -6.77 5.30
N ALA A 49 1.58 -8.09 5.26
CA ALA A 49 2.23 -8.81 6.37
C ALA A 49 3.65 -8.30 6.70
N HIS A 50 4.36 -7.77 5.70
CA HIS A 50 5.68 -7.16 5.91
C HIS A 50 5.65 -5.63 5.95
N SER A 51 4.47 -5.02 5.94
CA SER A 51 4.32 -3.57 5.97
C SER A 51 4.35 -3.06 7.41
N LEU A 52 5.19 -2.07 7.66
CA LEU A 52 5.21 -1.38 8.94
C LEU A 52 4.01 -0.42 9.04
N SER A 53 3.48 -0.29 10.25
CA SER A 53 2.41 0.68 10.57
C SER A 53 2.97 2.06 10.91
N GLY A 54 2.10 3.07 11.01
CA GLY A 54 2.46 4.41 11.45
C GLY A 54 2.97 5.33 10.34
N ALA A 55 2.55 5.11 9.11
CA ALA A 55 2.80 6.03 8.01
C ALA A 55 1.83 7.22 8.05
N VAL A 56 2.30 8.37 7.56
CA VAL A 56 1.45 9.52 7.25
C VAL A 56 1.10 9.44 5.77
N LEU A 57 -0.19 9.42 5.49
CA LEU A 57 -0.76 9.35 4.15
C LEU A 57 -1.28 10.72 3.73
N GLU A 58 -0.82 11.19 2.60
CA GLU A 58 -1.46 12.28 1.87
C GLU A 58 -2.64 11.68 1.07
N PRO A 59 -3.90 12.05 1.39
CA PRO A 59 -5.05 11.33 0.85
C PRO A 59 -5.34 11.60 -0.62
N GLY A 60 -4.94 12.75 -1.15
CA GLY A 60 -5.28 13.18 -2.51
C GLY A 60 -4.99 12.15 -3.61
N PRO A 61 -3.76 11.61 -3.73
CA PRO A 61 -3.44 10.60 -4.74
C PRO A 61 -4.26 9.33 -4.61
N LEU A 62 -4.60 8.92 -3.38
CA LEU A 62 -5.42 7.73 -3.15
C LEU A 62 -6.90 7.99 -3.44
N ASP A 63 -7.40 9.21 -3.18
CA ASP A 63 -8.75 9.65 -3.55
C ASP A 63 -8.94 9.62 -5.07
N GLU A 64 -7.90 10.01 -5.82
CA GLU A 64 -7.94 9.97 -7.28
C GLU A 64 -7.92 8.53 -7.81
N LEU A 65 -7.08 7.68 -7.22
CA LEU A 65 -6.91 6.29 -7.66
C LEU A 65 -8.12 5.41 -7.32
N LEU A 66 -8.62 5.51 -6.09
CA LEU A 66 -9.64 4.62 -5.54
C LEU A 66 -10.55 5.37 -4.56
N PRO A 67 -11.51 6.20 -5.02
CA PRO A 67 -12.36 7.00 -4.13
C PRO A 67 -13.08 6.19 -3.04
N SER A 68 -13.44 4.94 -3.32
CA SER A 68 -14.10 4.04 -2.37
C SER A 68 -13.27 3.65 -1.16
N TRP A 69 -11.95 3.90 -1.14
CA TRP A 69 -11.13 3.62 0.04
C TRP A 69 -11.59 4.40 1.27
N ARG A 70 -12.25 5.55 1.05
CA ARG A 70 -12.80 6.40 2.12
C ARG A 70 -13.82 5.68 3.00
N ASP A 71 -14.52 4.69 2.48
CA ASP A 71 -15.48 3.89 3.24
C ASP A 71 -14.80 3.07 4.33
N HIS A 72 -13.53 2.73 4.12
CA HIS A 72 -12.69 1.98 5.07
C HIS A 72 -11.84 2.88 5.97
N ALA A 73 -11.64 4.16 5.60
CA ALA A 73 -10.75 5.08 6.29
C ALA A 73 -11.01 5.20 7.80
N PRO A 74 -12.27 5.28 8.31
CA PRO A 74 -12.53 5.42 9.73
C PRO A 74 -11.97 4.27 10.59
N ALA A 75 -11.81 3.08 10.00
CA ALA A 75 -11.29 1.90 10.70
C ALA A 75 -9.76 1.83 10.72
N ILE A 76 -9.09 2.46 9.76
CA ILE A 76 -7.64 2.28 9.53
C ILE A 76 -6.83 3.56 9.63
N CYS A 77 -7.47 4.72 9.69
CA CYS A 77 -6.83 6.04 9.67
C CYS A 77 -7.26 6.92 10.83
N VAL A 78 -6.34 7.78 11.27
CA VAL A 78 -6.59 8.85 12.23
C VAL A 78 -6.10 10.17 11.62
N PRO A 79 -6.91 11.26 11.65
CA PRO A 79 -6.48 12.56 11.14
C PRO A 79 -5.26 13.09 11.90
N ALA A 80 -4.26 13.60 11.19
CA ALA A 80 -3.13 14.33 11.75
C ALA A 80 -3.60 15.77 12.08
N THR A 81 -4.02 15.98 13.33
CA THR A 81 -4.57 17.29 13.79
C THR A 81 -3.51 18.20 14.38
N ARG A 82 -2.32 17.69 14.69
CA ARG A 82 -1.26 18.43 15.35
C ARG A 82 0.13 17.89 15.01
N ASP A 83 1.04 18.77 14.68
CA ASP A 83 2.46 18.50 14.53
C ASP A 83 3.26 19.21 15.63
N GLU A 84 4.28 18.54 16.15
CA GLU A 84 5.25 19.13 17.06
C GLU A 84 6.66 18.82 16.59
N PHE A 85 7.44 19.86 16.39
CA PHE A 85 8.86 19.73 16.12
C PHE A 85 9.65 19.90 17.42
N VAL A 86 10.36 18.84 17.82
CA VAL A 86 11.04 18.80 19.11
C VAL A 86 12.50 18.38 18.99
N PHE A 87 13.36 19.02 19.75
CA PHE A 87 14.73 18.60 19.93
C PHE A 87 14.87 17.82 21.23
N LEU A 88 15.38 16.59 21.12
CA LEU A 88 15.54 15.70 22.29
C LEU A 88 17.01 15.62 22.71
N THR A 89 17.23 15.73 24.01
CA THR A 89 18.50 15.42 24.65
C THR A 89 18.36 14.21 25.56
N ARG A 90 19.42 13.72 26.17
CA ARG A 90 19.35 12.60 27.11
C ARG A 90 18.40 12.84 28.30
N ARG A 91 18.14 14.09 28.68
CA ARG A 91 17.39 14.45 29.90
C ARG A 91 16.20 15.34 29.63
N ASN A 92 16.15 16.05 28.49
CA ASN A 92 15.16 17.10 28.24
C ASN A 92 14.60 17.04 26.84
N ARG A 93 13.37 17.56 26.71
CA ARG A 93 12.66 17.79 25.46
C ARG A 93 12.47 19.30 25.28
N TYR A 94 12.88 19.82 24.13
CA TYR A 94 12.72 21.23 23.77
C TYR A 94 11.80 21.32 22.56
N LYS A 95 10.66 21.98 22.71
CA LYS A 95 9.78 22.27 21.59
C LYS A 95 10.36 23.44 20.80
N LEU A 96 10.52 23.26 19.50
CA LEU A 96 10.95 24.33 18.61
C LEU A 96 9.74 25.20 18.25
N PRO A 97 9.95 26.52 18.06
CA PRO A 97 8.85 27.48 17.88
C PRO A 97 8.15 27.36 16.53
N MET A 98 8.74 26.63 15.59
CA MET A 98 8.18 26.44 14.24
C MET A 98 8.41 25.02 13.74
N THR A 99 7.48 24.49 12.99
CA THR A 99 7.62 23.26 12.22
C THR A 99 7.98 23.65 10.78
N PRO A 100 9.03 23.08 10.17
CA PRO A 100 9.34 23.31 8.76
C PRO A 100 8.14 22.98 7.87
N PRO A 101 7.84 23.75 6.83
CA PRO A 101 6.65 23.54 5.98
C PRO A 101 6.53 22.11 5.43
N GLN A 102 7.67 21.50 5.06
CA GLN A 102 7.72 20.13 4.54
C GLN A 102 7.46 19.04 5.59
N MET A 103 7.39 19.40 6.87
CA MET A 103 7.08 18.51 8.00
C MET A 103 5.68 18.73 8.56
N VAL A 104 4.89 19.60 7.94
CA VAL A 104 3.52 19.86 8.34
C VAL A 104 2.63 18.78 7.74
N ASN A 105 1.92 18.04 8.60
CA ASN A 105 1.02 16.96 8.20
C ASN A 105 -0.46 17.29 8.43
N HIS A 106 -0.76 18.55 8.69
CA HIS A 106 -2.14 18.97 8.90
C HIS A 106 -2.99 18.70 7.66
N GLY A 107 -4.07 17.94 7.81
CA GLY A 107 -4.90 17.48 6.70
C GLY A 107 -4.54 16.08 6.16
N ASN A 108 -3.38 15.56 6.54
CA ASN A 108 -2.98 14.19 6.24
C ASN A 108 -3.57 13.19 7.24
N LEU A 109 -3.41 11.90 6.97
CA LEU A 109 -3.94 10.82 7.79
C LEU A 109 -2.81 9.91 8.29
N ILE A 110 -2.83 9.61 9.58
CA ILE A 110 -1.98 8.56 10.14
C ILE A 110 -2.67 7.24 9.83
N VAL A 111 -2.00 6.34 9.10
CA VAL A 111 -2.58 5.11 8.57
C VAL A 111 -1.77 3.88 8.97
N SER A 112 -2.47 2.76 9.20
CA SER A 112 -1.86 1.45 9.26
C SER A 112 -1.69 0.88 7.84
N LEU A 113 -0.44 0.83 7.35
CA LEU A 113 -0.15 0.27 6.02
C LEU A 113 -0.55 -1.22 5.94
N GLY A 114 -0.34 -1.98 7.02
CA GLY A 114 -0.75 -3.38 7.08
C GLY A 114 -2.25 -3.58 6.87
N GLN A 115 -3.09 -2.60 7.25
CA GLN A 115 -4.53 -2.63 7.04
C GLN A 115 -4.95 -2.02 5.69
N LEU A 116 -4.18 -1.08 5.17
CA LEU A 116 -4.45 -0.48 3.85
C LEU A 116 -4.18 -1.45 2.70
N MET A 117 -3.12 -2.28 2.80
CA MET A 117 -2.75 -3.20 1.72
C MET A 117 -3.83 -4.21 1.35
N PRO A 118 -4.52 -4.88 2.30
CA PRO A 118 -5.66 -5.73 1.97
C PRO A 118 -6.79 -5.00 1.22
N ILE A 119 -7.06 -3.74 1.55
CA ILE A 119 -8.09 -2.93 0.87
C ILE A 119 -7.69 -2.65 -0.58
N LEU A 120 -6.44 -2.25 -0.81
CA LEU A 120 -5.93 -2.05 -2.17
C LEU A 120 -5.88 -3.37 -2.95
N GLY A 121 -5.53 -4.48 -2.29
CA GLY A 121 -5.55 -5.81 -2.88
C GLY A 121 -6.94 -6.22 -3.31
N ALA A 122 -7.93 -6.07 -2.45
CA ALA A 122 -9.33 -6.35 -2.79
C ALA A 122 -9.84 -5.47 -3.94
N ALA A 123 -9.45 -4.20 -4.00
CA ALA A 123 -9.78 -3.32 -5.10
C ALA A 123 -9.09 -3.74 -6.41
N ALA A 124 -7.84 -4.18 -6.33
CA ALA A 124 -7.12 -4.74 -7.46
C ALA A 124 -7.77 -6.04 -7.97
N GLU A 125 -8.28 -6.90 -7.09
CA GLU A 125 -8.97 -8.14 -7.43
C GLU A 125 -10.40 -7.91 -7.97
N ALA A 126 -11.12 -6.91 -7.45
CA ALA A 126 -12.47 -6.56 -7.88
C ALA A 126 -12.53 -5.95 -9.29
N SER A 127 -11.45 -5.29 -9.73
CA SER A 127 -11.23 -5.08 -11.16
C SER A 127 -11.10 -6.46 -11.82
N PRO A 128 -11.47 -6.72 -13.07
CA PRO A 128 -11.37 -8.06 -13.68
C PRO A 128 -9.91 -8.52 -13.81
N LEU A 129 -9.24 -8.71 -12.66
CA LEU A 129 -7.88 -9.20 -12.55
C LEU A 129 -7.88 -10.72 -12.36
N PRO A 130 -6.97 -11.45 -13.00
CA PRO A 130 -6.60 -12.77 -12.53
C PRO A 130 -6.02 -12.67 -11.10
N ARG A 131 -6.30 -13.65 -10.27
CA ARG A 131 -5.92 -13.72 -8.85
C ARG A 131 -4.42 -13.48 -8.65
N PRO A 132 -3.99 -12.81 -7.56
CA PRO A 132 -2.57 -12.70 -7.24
C PRO A 132 -1.94 -14.08 -7.16
N CYS A 133 -0.88 -14.30 -7.92
CA CYS A 133 -0.10 -15.51 -7.87
C CYS A 133 0.75 -15.48 -6.59
N SER A 134 0.34 -16.25 -5.56
CA SER A 134 1.16 -16.42 -4.37
C SER A 134 2.37 -17.28 -4.73
N MET A 135 3.59 -16.74 -4.64
CA MET A 135 4.79 -17.56 -4.66
C MET A 135 4.78 -18.44 -3.41
N LYS A 136 4.68 -19.76 -3.60
CA LYS A 136 4.99 -20.71 -2.51
C LYS A 136 6.45 -20.48 -2.09
N PRO A 137 6.74 -20.41 -0.78
CA PRO A 137 8.13 -20.32 -0.33
C PRO A 137 8.90 -21.52 -0.86
N ALA A 138 10.07 -21.28 -1.44
CA ALA A 138 11.00 -22.34 -1.77
C ALA A 138 11.36 -23.07 -0.48
N ARG A 139 11.18 -24.39 -0.46
CA ARG A 139 11.63 -25.27 0.62
C ARG A 139 13.13 -25.37 0.60
#